data_d280580dd0d9f0bf38a9806eff9c2e36
#
_entry.id   d280580dd0d9f0bf38a9806eff9c2e36
#
_cell.length_a   1.000
_cell.length_b   1.000
_cell.length_c   1.000
_cell.angle_alpha   90.00
_cell.angle_beta   90.00
_cell.angle_gamma   90.00
#
_symmetry.space_group_name_H-M   'P 1'
#
loop_
_entity.id
_entity.type
_entity.pdbx_description
1 polymer ?
#
loop_
_entity_poly.entity_id
_entity_poly.type
_entity_poly.pdbx_seq_one_letter_code
_entity_poly.pdbx_strand_id
1 'polypeptide(L)'
;CAVRTLVSDITPLIDLQSKYDCEIQASAFLGTSPIRQYTEGWNMEKILSTAEKAVSFAIENDVPVMFVTEDTTRSKPEDIKEVYTRALELGVERICICDTCGHVTPNGVNKLLSFIQNEVIPDAGFKRRNIEVNWHGHQDRGLGVANNIAAFESGADVIHGTALGIGERAGNAPLDQTLVNLSLMGVISNDLTALDEYIKKAHEYIKIPLPRNYPIFGNDAFETGTGVHASAVVKAMDKGDHWLADRIYSGVPATDYGLKQVIRIGHMSGRSNIIWWLKNNGYEITDKLVEYMFNV
;
A
#
# COMPACT_ATOMS: atom_id res chain seq x y z
N CYS A 1 -2.93 15.34 10.23
CA CYS A 1 -1.97 15.01 11.30
C CYS A 1 -2.50 13.86 12.15
N ALA A 2 -1.70 12.82 12.43
CA ALA A 2 -2.06 11.76 13.36
C ALA A 2 -1.94 12.29 14.81
N VAL A 3 -3.01 12.14 15.57
CA VAL A 3 -3.10 12.59 16.97
C VAL A 3 -3.83 11.56 17.81
N ARG A 4 -3.47 11.45 19.11
CA ARG A 4 -4.33 10.70 20.03
C ARG A 4 -5.65 11.42 20.17
N THR A 5 -6.70 10.69 20.46
CA THR A 5 -8.04 11.25 20.66
C THR A 5 -8.12 11.99 22.02
N LEU A 6 -7.33 13.06 22.12
CA LEU A 6 -7.19 13.89 23.32
C LEU A 6 -7.20 15.39 22.95
N VAL A 7 -7.89 16.19 23.75
CA VAL A 7 -7.93 17.66 23.58
C VAL A 7 -6.51 18.26 23.55
N SER A 8 -5.60 17.79 24.39
CA SER A 8 -4.21 18.27 24.45
C SER A 8 -3.41 18.03 23.17
N ASP A 9 -3.77 17.02 22.37
CA ASP A 9 -3.11 16.69 21.13
C ASP A 9 -3.74 17.42 19.93
N ILE A 10 -5.00 17.84 20.05
CA ILE A 10 -5.75 18.62 19.05
C ILE A 10 -5.43 20.12 19.16
N THR A 11 -5.26 20.65 20.38
CA THR A 11 -4.99 22.07 20.61
C THR A 11 -3.84 22.62 19.75
N PRO A 12 -2.66 21.95 19.61
CA PRO A 12 -1.60 22.44 18.73
C PRO A 12 -1.98 22.55 17.25
N LEU A 13 -2.97 21.76 16.77
CA LEU A 13 -3.43 21.85 15.38
C LEU A 13 -4.20 23.15 15.15
N ILE A 14 -5.02 23.56 16.13
CA ILE A 14 -5.77 24.82 16.09
C ILE A 14 -4.78 26.00 16.03
N ASP A 15 -3.74 25.98 16.87
CA ASP A 15 -2.71 27.02 16.89
C ASP A 15 -1.96 27.08 15.53
N LEU A 16 -1.66 25.93 14.93
CA LEU A 16 -1.00 25.86 13.63
C LEU A 16 -1.91 26.33 12.49
N GLN A 17 -3.19 25.95 12.48
CA GLN A 17 -4.17 26.45 11.52
C GLN A 17 -4.24 27.98 11.55
N SER A 18 -4.41 28.54 12.75
CA SER A 18 -4.48 29.99 12.94
C SER A 18 -3.20 30.71 12.54
N LYS A 19 -2.03 30.11 12.82
CA LYS A 19 -0.73 30.72 12.55
C LYS A 19 -0.36 30.72 11.07
N TYR A 20 -0.72 29.67 10.33
CA TYR A 20 -0.28 29.46 8.95
C TYR A 20 -1.39 29.60 7.92
N ASP A 21 -2.60 29.95 8.36
CA ASP A 21 -3.79 30.09 7.51
C ASP A 21 -3.96 28.86 6.56
N CYS A 22 -3.94 27.68 7.15
CA CYS A 22 -4.07 26.42 6.42
C CYS A 22 -4.96 25.44 7.17
N GLU A 23 -5.78 24.68 6.44
CA GLU A 23 -6.58 23.60 7.01
C GLU A 23 -5.69 22.42 7.40
N ILE A 24 -5.87 21.92 8.63
CA ILE A 24 -5.15 20.75 9.16
C ILE A 24 -6.17 19.72 9.66
N GLN A 25 -6.27 18.58 8.99
CA GLN A 25 -7.12 17.49 9.44
C GLN A 25 -6.48 16.75 10.62
N ALA A 26 -7.24 16.52 11.68
CA ALA A 26 -6.90 15.64 12.79
C ALA A 26 -7.27 14.19 12.45
N SER A 27 -6.28 13.32 12.26
CA SER A 27 -6.48 11.86 12.21
C SER A 27 -6.45 11.34 13.64
N ALA A 28 -7.59 11.42 14.34
CA ALA A 28 -7.71 11.12 15.75
C ALA A 28 -7.89 9.61 15.96
N PHE A 29 -6.89 8.93 16.52
CA PHE A 29 -6.90 7.48 16.70
C PHE A 29 -7.23 7.04 18.12
N LEU A 30 -8.01 5.95 18.22
CA LEU A 30 -8.45 5.34 19.48
C LEU A 30 -8.59 3.81 19.27
N GLY A 31 -8.00 3.01 20.17
CA GLY A 31 -8.05 1.56 20.10
C GLY A 31 -9.37 1.01 20.63
N THR A 32 -9.98 0.07 19.87
CA THR A 32 -11.27 -0.55 20.23
C THR A 32 -11.17 -2.05 20.43
N SER A 33 -10.03 -2.69 20.13
CA SER A 33 -9.90 -4.14 20.28
C SER A 33 -9.94 -4.58 21.76
N PRO A 34 -10.48 -5.77 22.07
CA PRO A 34 -10.50 -6.31 23.42
C PRO A 34 -9.11 -6.40 24.05
N ILE A 35 -8.08 -6.66 23.22
CA ILE A 35 -6.68 -6.71 23.70
C ILE A 35 -6.25 -5.33 24.19
N ARG A 36 -6.58 -4.27 23.42
CA ARG A 36 -6.26 -2.90 23.80
C ARG A 36 -7.04 -2.46 25.03
N GLN A 37 -8.34 -2.75 25.06
CA GLN A 37 -9.19 -2.46 26.22
C GLN A 37 -8.64 -3.11 27.52
N TYR A 38 -8.26 -4.38 27.45
CA TYR A 38 -7.69 -5.10 28.59
C TYR A 38 -6.36 -4.49 29.05
N THR A 39 -5.46 -4.21 28.10
CA THR A 39 -4.12 -3.68 28.41
C THR A 39 -4.17 -2.32 29.09
N GLU A 40 -5.07 -1.44 28.64
CA GLU A 40 -5.21 -0.07 29.16
C GLU A 40 -6.20 0.03 30.33
N GLY A 41 -6.91 -1.04 30.66
CA GLY A 41 -8.00 -1.00 31.64
C GLY A 41 -9.17 -0.13 31.19
N TRP A 42 -9.42 -0.05 29.88
CA TRP A 42 -10.52 0.70 29.29
C TRP A 42 -11.79 -0.15 29.19
N ASN A 43 -12.92 0.52 29.23
CA ASN A 43 -14.23 -0.01 28.85
C ASN A 43 -14.86 0.88 27.76
N MET A 44 -15.95 0.45 27.17
CA MET A 44 -16.63 1.20 26.11
C MET A 44 -17.08 2.58 26.55
N GLU A 45 -17.56 2.73 27.79
CA GLU A 45 -17.93 4.03 28.35
C GLU A 45 -16.75 5.01 28.32
N LYS A 46 -15.56 4.56 28.74
CA LYS A 46 -14.34 5.36 28.69
C LYS A 46 -13.93 5.71 27.28
N ILE A 47 -14.03 4.76 26.34
CA ILE A 47 -13.71 4.96 24.92
C ILE A 47 -14.62 6.01 24.32
N LEU A 48 -15.94 5.87 24.50
CA LEU A 48 -16.94 6.80 23.98
C LEU A 48 -16.80 8.20 24.57
N SER A 49 -16.67 8.33 25.90
CA SER A 49 -16.49 9.63 26.54
C SER A 49 -15.20 10.33 26.11
N THR A 50 -14.14 9.56 25.81
CA THR A 50 -12.88 10.10 25.29
C THR A 50 -13.06 10.61 23.85
N ALA A 51 -13.74 9.83 23.00
CA ALA A 51 -14.06 10.20 21.63
C ALA A 51 -14.94 11.46 21.60
N GLU A 52 -16.05 11.46 22.35
CA GLU A 52 -16.96 12.61 22.44
C GLU A 52 -16.22 13.91 22.77
N LYS A 53 -15.46 13.88 23.86
CA LYS A 53 -14.76 15.08 24.33
C LYS A 53 -13.77 15.63 23.30
N ALA A 54 -12.98 14.77 22.68
CA ALA A 54 -11.93 15.19 21.75
C ALA A 54 -12.48 15.58 20.38
N VAL A 55 -13.43 14.79 19.85
CA VAL A 55 -14.04 15.06 18.54
C VAL A 55 -14.90 16.33 18.59
N SER A 56 -15.77 16.49 19.60
CA SER A 56 -16.54 17.73 19.76
C SER A 56 -15.63 18.95 19.86
N PHE A 57 -14.57 18.87 20.66
CA PHE A 57 -13.60 19.95 20.76
C PHE A 57 -12.94 20.31 19.42
N ALA A 58 -12.56 19.31 18.61
CA ALA A 58 -11.98 19.55 17.29
C ALA A 58 -12.98 20.26 16.36
N ILE A 59 -14.21 19.76 16.27
CA ILE A 59 -15.25 20.29 15.39
C ILE A 59 -15.68 21.71 15.81
N GLU A 60 -15.82 21.97 17.11
CA GLU A 60 -16.14 23.29 17.67
C GLU A 60 -15.05 24.34 17.37
N ASN A 61 -13.84 23.92 17.05
CA ASN A 61 -12.71 24.77 16.67
C ASN A 61 -12.33 24.66 15.18
N ASP A 62 -13.25 24.26 14.33
CA ASP A 62 -13.08 24.16 12.87
C ASP A 62 -11.90 23.26 12.44
N VAL A 63 -11.56 22.23 13.22
CA VAL A 63 -10.58 21.20 12.85
C VAL A 63 -11.29 19.99 12.26
N PRO A 64 -11.15 19.72 10.96
CA PRO A 64 -11.72 18.52 10.34
C PRO A 64 -11.18 17.25 11.01
N VAL A 65 -12.05 16.29 11.28
CA VAL A 65 -11.65 15.02 11.92
C VAL A 65 -11.81 13.85 10.96
N MET A 66 -10.74 13.07 10.80
CA MET A 66 -10.82 11.68 10.37
C MET A 66 -10.74 10.82 11.64
N PHE A 67 -11.82 10.12 11.96
CA PHE A 67 -11.85 9.24 13.12
C PHE A 67 -11.26 7.87 12.79
N VAL A 68 -10.24 7.49 13.54
CA VAL A 68 -9.42 6.30 13.25
C VAL A 68 -9.59 5.28 14.38
N THR A 69 -10.10 4.08 14.08
CA THR A 69 -10.10 2.99 15.05
C THR A 69 -8.84 2.17 14.91
N GLU A 70 -7.94 2.30 15.88
CA GLU A 70 -6.77 1.43 15.99
C GLU A 70 -7.22 -0.02 16.21
N ASP A 71 -6.59 -0.96 15.49
CA ASP A 71 -6.83 -2.40 15.62
C ASP A 71 -8.29 -2.83 15.34
N THR A 72 -8.92 -2.18 14.37
CA THR A 72 -10.31 -2.45 13.97
C THR A 72 -10.52 -3.92 13.58
N THR A 73 -9.54 -4.52 12.92
CA THR A 73 -9.64 -5.90 12.40
C THR A 73 -9.72 -6.97 13.48
N ARG A 74 -9.39 -6.62 14.74
CA ARG A 74 -9.52 -7.50 15.91
C ARG A 74 -10.53 -7.01 16.93
N SER A 75 -11.27 -5.95 16.61
CA SER A 75 -12.32 -5.40 17.48
C SER A 75 -13.63 -6.20 17.32
N LYS A 76 -14.49 -6.13 18.32
CA LYS A 76 -15.83 -6.73 18.24
C LYS A 76 -16.73 -5.90 17.33
N PRO A 77 -17.59 -6.51 16.52
CA PRO A 77 -18.51 -5.77 15.65
C PRO A 77 -19.38 -4.75 16.41
N GLU A 78 -19.84 -5.11 17.61
CA GLU A 78 -20.65 -4.24 18.47
C GLU A 78 -19.90 -2.96 18.87
N ASP A 79 -18.62 -3.13 19.31
CA ASP A 79 -17.77 -2.02 19.74
C ASP A 79 -17.44 -1.11 18.53
N ILE A 80 -17.16 -1.70 17.36
CA ILE A 80 -16.95 -0.96 16.10
C ILE A 80 -18.17 -0.12 15.76
N LYS A 81 -19.35 -0.74 15.79
CA LYS A 81 -20.61 -0.09 15.46
C LYS A 81 -20.88 1.09 16.39
N GLU A 82 -20.77 0.87 17.70
CA GLU A 82 -21.03 1.90 18.70
C GLU A 82 -20.10 3.11 18.56
N VAL A 83 -18.80 2.87 18.39
CA VAL A 83 -17.79 3.93 18.28
C VAL A 83 -17.93 4.74 16.99
N TYR A 84 -18.13 4.08 15.84
CA TYR A 84 -18.32 4.82 14.60
C TYR A 84 -19.65 5.54 14.54
N THR A 85 -20.75 4.93 15.03
CA THR A 85 -22.04 5.62 15.13
C THR A 85 -21.88 6.91 15.92
N ARG A 86 -21.21 6.83 17.07
CA ARG A 86 -20.99 8.01 17.90
C ARG A 86 -20.13 9.07 17.23
N ALA A 87 -19.06 8.68 16.56
CA ALA A 87 -18.22 9.63 15.81
C ALA A 87 -19.00 10.33 14.68
N LEU A 88 -19.82 9.60 13.93
CA LEU A 88 -20.66 10.16 12.87
C LEU A 88 -21.72 11.12 13.42
N GLU A 89 -22.38 10.79 14.53
CA GLU A 89 -23.35 11.67 15.23
C GLU A 89 -22.71 12.99 15.68
N LEU A 90 -21.42 12.98 16.02
CA LEU A 90 -20.66 14.17 16.38
C LEU A 90 -20.27 15.04 15.19
N GLY A 91 -20.53 14.61 13.96
CA GLY A 91 -20.25 15.36 12.74
C GLY A 91 -18.97 14.94 12.01
N VAL A 92 -18.39 13.78 12.34
CA VAL A 92 -17.28 13.23 11.57
C VAL A 92 -17.78 12.76 10.21
N GLU A 93 -17.09 13.16 9.13
CA GLU A 93 -17.39 12.76 7.75
C GLU A 93 -16.39 11.78 7.18
N ARG A 94 -15.28 11.50 7.89
CA ARG A 94 -14.19 10.62 7.45
C ARG A 94 -13.86 9.60 8.53
N ILE A 95 -13.91 8.33 8.18
CA ILE A 95 -13.53 7.23 9.08
C ILE A 95 -12.40 6.41 8.49
N CYS A 96 -11.51 5.90 9.34
CA CYS A 96 -10.40 5.06 8.91
C CYS A 96 -10.41 3.73 9.65
N ILE A 97 -10.49 2.66 8.88
CA ILE A 97 -10.44 1.28 9.34
C ILE A 97 -9.01 0.78 9.30
N CYS A 98 -8.47 0.33 10.45
CA CYS A 98 -7.07 -0.05 10.56
C CYS A 98 -6.87 -1.55 10.77
N ASP A 99 -6.06 -2.15 9.92
CA ASP A 99 -5.40 -3.43 10.16
C ASP A 99 -4.03 -3.18 10.81
N THR A 100 -4.06 -2.67 12.03
CA THR A 100 -2.89 -2.19 12.78
C THR A 100 -1.79 -3.24 12.93
N CYS A 101 -2.17 -4.52 12.99
CA CYS A 101 -1.23 -5.63 13.20
C CYS A 101 -1.02 -6.50 11.95
N GLY A 102 -1.49 -6.06 10.78
CA GLY A 102 -1.40 -6.85 9.55
C GLY A 102 -2.03 -8.24 9.70
N HIS A 103 -3.16 -8.31 10.43
CA HIS A 103 -3.78 -9.55 10.87
C HIS A 103 -4.79 -10.11 9.87
N VAL A 104 -5.53 -9.25 9.20
CA VAL A 104 -6.68 -9.64 8.37
C VAL A 104 -6.24 -10.24 7.02
N THR A 105 -7.09 -11.07 6.46
CA THR A 105 -6.97 -11.57 5.08
C THR A 105 -7.82 -10.71 4.13
N PRO A 106 -7.59 -10.74 2.81
CA PRO A 106 -8.42 -10.01 1.84
C PRO A 106 -9.92 -10.27 1.99
N ASN A 107 -10.32 -11.52 2.23
CA ASN A 107 -11.73 -11.84 2.49
C ASN A 107 -12.27 -11.20 3.78
N GLY A 108 -11.41 -11.08 4.81
CA GLY A 108 -11.76 -10.37 6.04
C GLY A 108 -11.92 -8.86 5.82
N VAL A 109 -11.09 -8.25 4.96
CA VAL A 109 -11.23 -6.85 4.53
C VAL A 109 -12.58 -6.63 3.88
N ASN A 110 -12.95 -7.48 2.91
CA ASN A 110 -14.23 -7.38 2.21
C ASN A 110 -15.43 -7.45 3.19
N LYS A 111 -15.39 -8.39 4.14
CA LYS A 111 -16.47 -8.54 5.13
C LYS A 111 -16.54 -7.34 6.07
N LEU A 112 -15.41 -6.84 6.55
CA LEU A 112 -15.37 -5.70 7.47
C LEU A 112 -15.87 -4.42 6.80
N LEU A 113 -15.40 -4.13 5.58
CA LEU A 113 -15.86 -2.97 4.82
C LEU A 113 -17.34 -3.08 4.46
N SER A 114 -17.82 -4.28 4.07
CA SER A 114 -19.24 -4.52 3.83
C SER A 114 -20.08 -4.23 5.09
N PHE A 115 -19.65 -4.71 6.25
CA PHE A 115 -20.32 -4.46 7.53
C PHE A 115 -20.40 -2.95 7.83
N ILE A 116 -19.29 -2.23 7.69
CA ILE A 116 -19.26 -0.78 7.96
C ILE A 116 -20.16 -0.02 7.00
N GLN A 117 -20.10 -0.32 5.71
CA GLN A 117 -20.82 0.43 4.68
C GLN A 117 -22.32 0.12 4.64
N ASN A 118 -22.71 -1.12 4.94
CA ASN A 118 -24.10 -1.59 4.77
C ASN A 118 -24.88 -1.66 6.09
N GLU A 119 -24.20 -1.64 7.23
CA GLU A 119 -24.83 -1.74 8.54
C GLU A 119 -24.48 -0.53 9.42
N VAL A 120 -23.18 -0.27 9.69
CA VAL A 120 -22.78 0.77 10.64
C VAL A 120 -23.19 2.17 10.18
N ILE A 121 -22.83 2.57 8.97
CA ILE A 121 -23.15 3.91 8.43
C ILE A 121 -24.65 4.12 8.28
N PRO A 122 -25.43 3.19 7.70
CA PRO A 122 -26.89 3.34 7.59
C PRO A 122 -27.61 3.35 8.96
N ASP A 123 -27.20 2.49 9.90
CA ASP A 123 -27.82 2.43 11.24
C ASP A 123 -27.53 3.70 12.07
N ALA A 124 -26.43 4.39 11.80
CA ALA A 124 -26.15 5.71 12.32
C ALA A 124 -26.98 6.85 11.66
N GLY A 125 -27.82 6.52 10.67
CA GLY A 125 -28.67 7.46 9.96
C GLY A 125 -28.03 8.19 8.78
N PHE A 126 -26.83 7.76 8.35
CA PHE A 126 -26.08 8.39 7.27
C PHE A 126 -26.16 7.58 5.97
N LYS A 127 -26.00 8.29 4.84
CA LYS A 127 -25.82 7.65 3.54
C LYS A 127 -24.34 7.40 3.30
N ARG A 128 -23.99 6.19 2.84
CA ARG A 128 -22.61 5.79 2.54
C ARG A 128 -21.84 6.83 1.72
N ARG A 129 -22.46 7.43 0.71
CA ARG A 129 -21.85 8.44 -0.17
C ARG A 129 -21.45 9.77 0.52
N ASN A 130 -21.94 10.01 1.74
CA ASN A 130 -21.64 11.21 2.51
C ASN A 130 -20.50 10.99 3.51
N ILE A 131 -20.02 9.76 3.64
CA ILE A 131 -18.96 9.38 4.56
C ILE A 131 -17.79 8.83 3.77
N GLU A 132 -16.62 9.43 3.91
CA GLU A 132 -15.39 8.94 3.33
C GLU A 132 -14.84 7.79 4.18
N VAL A 133 -14.66 6.64 3.56
CA VAL A 133 -14.15 5.42 4.20
C VAL A 133 -12.72 5.17 3.78
N ASN A 134 -11.80 5.26 4.72
CA ASN A 134 -10.38 5.05 4.53
C ASN A 134 -9.95 3.66 5.02
N TRP A 135 -8.97 3.08 4.34
CA TRP A 135 -8.32 1.83 4.74
C TRP A 135 -6.84 2.07 5.04
N HIS A 136 -6.38 1.57 6.20
CA HIS A 136 -4.98 1.61 6.61
C HIS A 136 -4.52 0.21 7.03
N GLY A 137 -3.53 -0.36 6.34
CA GLY A 137 -3.08 -1.72 6.57
C GLY A 137 -1.57 -1.85 6.74
N HIS A 138 -1.18 -2.79 7.64
CA HIS A 138 0.21 -3.18 7.89
C HIS A 138 0.60 -4.48 7.16
N GLN A 139 1.92 -4.74 7.10
CA GLN A 139 2.54 -5.77 6.26
C GLN A 139 3.00 -7.01 7.04
N ASP A 140 2.61 -7.17 8.31
CA ASP A 140 3.15 -8.21 9.22
C ASP A 140 3.03 -9.63 8.67
N ARG A 141 1.98 -9.94 7.92
CA ARG A 141 1.76 -11.24 7.24
C ARG A 141 2.08 -11.23 5.75
N GLY A 142 2.71 -10.19 5.23
CA GLY A 142 2.96 -10.04 3.80
C GLY A 142 1.70 -9.79 2.95
N LEU A 143 0.59 -9.34 3.54
CA LEU A 143 -0.69 -9.17 2.87
C LEU A 143 -1.08 -7.71 2.58
N GLY A 144 -0.22 -6.74 2.91
CA GLY A 144 -0.55 -5.32 2.84
C GLY A 144 -1.05 -4.88 1.46
N VAL A 145 -0.35 -5.22 0.38
CA VAL A 145 -0.78 -4.90 -0.99
C VAL A 145 -2.09 -5.60 -1.35
N ALA A 146 -2.20 -6.90 -1.05
CA ALA A 146 -3.42 -7.66 -1.33
C ALA A 146 -4.64 -7.12 -0.56
N ASN A 147 -4.43 -6.68 0.69
CA ASN A 147 -5.47 -6.07 1.51
C ASN A 147 -5.85 -4.66 0.99
N ASN A 148 -4.90 -3.88 0.49
CA ASN A 148 -5.19 -2.59 -0.15
C ASN A 148 -6.06 -2.77 -1.39
N ILE A 149 -5.75 -3.77 -2.24
CA ILE A 149 -6.56 -4.09 -3.42
C ILE A 149 -7.97 -4.53 -2.99
N ALA A 150 -8.07 -5.44 -2.01
CA ALA A 150 -9.36 -5.89 -1.49
C ALA A 150 -10.18 -4.74 -0.88
N ALA A 151 -9.54 -3.78 -0.22
CA ALA A 151 -10.20 -2.60 0.32
C ALA A 151 -10.75 -1.70 -0.80
N PHE A 152 -9.96 -1.46 -1.85
CA PHE A 152 -10.41 -0.73 -3.03
C PHE A 152 -11.62 -1.43 -3.69
N GLU A 153 -11.52 -2.73 -3.97
CA GLU A 153 -12.60 -3.52 -4.58
C GLU A 153 -13.86 -3.56 -3.72
N SER A 154 -13.71 -3.43 -2.40
CA SER A 154 -14.82 -3.36 -1.44
C SER A 154 -15.38 -1.94 -1.25
N GLY A 155 -14.92 -0.96 -2.03
CA GLY A 155 -15.45 0.40 -2.04
C GLY A 155 -14.90 1.32 -0.93
N ALA A 156 -13.69 1.10 -0.45
CA ALA A 156 -12.96 2.14 0.28
C ALA A 156 -12.66 3.33 -0.66
N ASP A 157 -12.90 4.55 -0.18
CA ASP A 157 -12.66 5.77 -0.97
C ASP A 157 -11.16 6.11 -1.02
N VAL A 158 -10.44 5.84 0.06
CA VAL A 158 -9.00 6.09 0.19
C VAL A 158 -8.31 4.86 0.76
N ILE A 159 -7.18 4.52 0.16
CA ILE A 159 -6.28 3.47 0.66
C ILE A 159 -4.92 4.07 1.00
N HIS A 160 -4.39 3.71 2.16
CA HIS A 160 -3.12 4.23 2.64
C HIS A 160 -1.96 3.32 2.25
N GLY A 161 -0.80 3.93 1.99
CA GLY A 161 0.45 3.24 1.74
C GLY A 161 1.64 4.15 1.99
N THR A 162 2.81 3.56 2.15
CA THR A 162 4.07 4.30 2.33
C THR A 162 5.11 3.86 1.31
N ALA A 163 6.08 4.73 1.01
CA ALA A 163 7.20 4.36 0.17
C ALA A 163 7.87 3.10 0.70
N LEU A 164 8.09 2.09 -0.15
CA LEU A 164 8.69 0.81 0.23
C LEU A 164 7.96 0.07 1.36
N GLY A 165 6.75 0.48 1.71
CA GLY A 165 6.03 -0.05 2.87
C GLY A 165 6.66 0.32 4.22
N ILE A 166 7.41 1.40 4.30
CA ILE A 166 8.09 1.79 5.54
C ILE A 166 7.07 2.05 6.65
N GLY A 167 7.38 1.56 7.85
CA GLY A 167 6.54 1.71 9.02
C GLY A 167 7.00 0.84 10.18
N GLU A 168 6.20 0.77 11.21
CA GLU A 168 6.49 -0.07 12.38
C GLU A 168 6.53 -1.57 12.02
N ARG A 169 7.35 -2.34 12.72
CA ARG A 169 7.52 -3.80 12.58
C ARG A 169 7.91 -4.18 11.15
N ALA A 170 7.03 -4.92 10.43
CA ALA A 170 7.23 -5.26 9.03
C ALA A 170 6.86 -4.13 8.05
N GLY A 171 6.29 -3.03 8.57
CA GLY A 171 5.89 -1.86 7.80
C GLY A 171 4.42 -1.79 7.44
N ASN A 172 4.10 -0.82 6.58
CA ASN A 172 2.78 -0.58 5.99
C ASN A 172 2.65 -1.25 4.62
N ALA A 173 1.48 -1.15 4.00
CA ALA A 173 1.32 -1.54 2.61
C ALA A 173 2.24 -0.69 1.70
N PRO A 174 3.08 -1.30 0.84
CA PRO A 174 3.91 -0.57 -0.11
C PRO A 174 3.07 0.21 -1.12
N LEU A 175 3.21 1.53 -1.13
CA LEU A 175 2.46 2.42 -2.03
C LEU A 175 2.82 2.19 -3.49
N ASP A 176 4.09 2.02 -3.77
CA ASP A 176 4.64 1.75 -5.10
C ASP A 176 4.04 0.49 -5.72
N GLN A 177 4.02 -0.63 -4.98
CA GLN A 177 3.41 -1.87 -5.43
C GLN A 177 1.89 -1.74 -5.56
N THR A 178 1.23 -1.02 -4.65
CA THR A 178 -0.21 -0.76 -4.71
C THR A 178 -0.58 0.02 -5.98
N LEU A 179 0.15 1.09 -6.29
CA LEU A 179 -0.09 1.92 -7.49
C LEU A 179 0.11 1.11 -8.79
N VAL A 180 1.17 0.31 -8.87
CA VAL A 180 1.41 -0.55 -10.05
C VAL A 180 0.27 -1.55 -10.23
N ASN A 181 -0.21 -2.19 -9.17
CA ASN A 181 -1.35 -3.10 -9.25
C ASN A 181 -2.63 -2.38 -9.72
N LEU A 182 -2.95 -1.22 -9.17
CA LEU A 182 -4.11 -0.43 -9.61
C LEU A 182 -4.00 0.01 -11.08
N SER A 183 -2.81 0.33 -11.55
CA SER A 183 -2.54 0.63 -12.95
C SER A 183 -2.76 -0.60 -13.85
N LEU A 184 -2.23 -1.76 -13.47
CA LEU A 184 -2.42 -3.01 -14.21
C LEU A 184 -3.88 -3.49 -14.24
N MET A 185 -4.65 -3.16 -13.20
CA MET A 185 -6.10 -3.39 -13.15
C MET A 185 -6.90 -2.38 -14.00
N GLY A 186 -6.25 -1.36 -14.57
CA GLY A 186 -6.91 -0.30 -15.33
C GLY A 186 -7.71 0.70 -14.48
N VAL A 187 -7.46 0.73 -13.17
CA VAL A 187 -8.15 1.63 -12.23
C VAL A 187 -7.60 3.05 -12.31
N ILE A 188 -6.29 3.18 -12.46
CA ILE A 188 -5.60 4.46 -12.62
C ILE A 188 -4.85 4.49 -13.94
N SER A 189 -4.76 5.66 -14.55
CA SER A 189 -4.07 5.91 -15.83
C SER A 189 -2.92 6.91 -15.71
N ASN A 190 -2.46 7.16 -14.49
CA ASN A 190 -1.34 8.05 -14.22
C ASN A 190 -0.05 7.51 -14.84
N ASP A 191 0.82 8.40 -15.30
CA ASP A 191 2.19 8.04 -15.65
C ASP A 191 2.97 7.68 -14.36
N LEU A 192 3.37 6.41 -14.26
CA LEU A 192 4.08 5.88 -13.10
C LEU A 192 5.59 5.69 -13.36
N THR A 193 6.14 6.21 -14.46
CA THR A 193 7.56 6.08 -14.81
C THR A 193 8.49 6.75 -13.77
N ALA A 194 7.98 7.74 -13.02
CA ALA A 194 8.74 8.40 -11.95
C ALA A 194 8.85 7.58 -10.65
N LEU A 195 8.14 6.44 -10.53
CA LEU A 195 8.18 5.62 -9.32
C LEU A 195 9.57 5.07 -9.02
N ASP A 196 10.35 4.71 -10.03
CA ASP A 196 11.72 4.21 -9.85
C ASP A 196 12.61 5.27 -9.15
N GLU A 197 12.54 6.52 -9.60
CA GLU A 197 13.27 7.62 -8.95
C GLU A 197 12.76 7.89 -7.53
N TYR A 198 11.44 7.87 -7.35
CA TYR A 198 10.82 8.05 -6.03
C TYR A 198 11.30 7.00 -5.03
N ILE A 199 11.33 5.71 -5.42
CA ILE A 199 11.79 4.60 -4.58
C ILE A 199 13.28 4.71 -4.26
N LYS A 200 14.12 5.08 -5.25
CA LYS A 200 15.55 5.30 -5.04
C LYS A 200 15.82 6.43 -4.05
N LYS A 201 15.11 7.54 -4.18
CA LYS A 201 15.20 8.66 -3.22
C LYS A 201 14.71 8.27 -1.82
N ALA A 202 13.58 7.57 -1.72
CA ALA A 202 13.08 7.09 -0.45
C ALA A 202 14.10 6.17 0.25
N HIS A 203 14.66 5.20 -0.49
CA HIS A 203 15.72 4.32 -0.01
C HIS A 203 16.96 5.10 0.48
N GLU A 204 17.42 6.09 -0.31
CA GLU A 204 18.60 6.91 0.02
C GLU A 204 18.40 7.73 1.31
N TYR A 205 17.25 8.41 1.44
CA TYR A 205 16.97 9.28 2.58
C TYR A 205 16.72 8.49 3.87
N ILE A 206 16.06 7.36 3.78
CA ILE A 206 15.70 6.55 4.94
C ILE A 206 16.83 5.59 5.34
N LYS A 207 17.78 5.33 4.42
CA LYS A 207 18.93 4.42 4.60
C LYS A 207 18.52 2.96 4.89
N ILE A 208 17.36 2.56 4.41
CA ILE A 208 16.90 1.15 4.49
C ILE A 208 17.33 0.46 3.20
N PRO A 209 18.04 -0.69 3.26
CA PRO A 209 18.46 -1.42 2.07
C PRO A 209 17.27 -1.86 1.21
N LEU A 210 17.29 -1.58 -0.07
CA LEU A 210 16.32 -2.12 -1.02
C LEU A 210 16.73 -3.56 -1.37
N PRO A 211 15.92 -4.58 -1.03
CA PRO A 211 16.21 -5.97 -1.39
C PRO A 211 16.34 -6.13 -2.91
N ARG A 212 17.32 -6.91 -3.38
CA ARG A 212 17.52 -7.14 -4.83
C ARG A 212 16.28 -7.69 -5.52
N ASN A 213 15.53 -8.54 -4.84
CA ASN A 213 14.27 -9.15 -5.28
C ASN A 213 13.02 -8.37 -4.89
N TYR A 214 13.15 -7.09 -4.49
CA TYR A 214 11.98 -6.28 -4.20
C TYR A 214 11.08 -6.19 -5.43
N PRO A 215 9.77 -6.45 -5.31
CA PRO A 215 8.88 -6.44 -6.46
C PRO A 215 8.99 -5.13 -7.27
N ILE A 216 9.10 -5.23 -8.58
CA ILE A 216 9.14 -4.15 -9.58
C ILE A 216 10.44 -3.33 -9.54
N PHE A 217 10.89 -2.83 -8.38
CA PHE A 217 11.98 -1.83 -8.28
C PHE A 217 13.30 -2.42 -7.76
N GLY A 218 13.35 -3.69 -7.39
CA GLY A 218 14.59 -4.37 -7.04
C GLY A 218 15.45 -4.65 -8.27
N ASN A 219 16.77 -4.70 -8.10
CA ASN A 219 17.69 -4.90 -9.21
C ASN A 219 17.45 -6.20 -10.01
N ASP A 220 16.92 -7.22 -9.35
CA ASP A 220 16.67 -8.55 -9.98
C ASP A 220 15.23 -8.68 -10.51
N ALA A 221 14.35 -7.69 -10.28
CA ALA A 221 12.91 -7.80 -10.55
C ALA A 221 12.55 -8.14 -12.00
N PHE A 222 13.37 -7.71 -12.94
CA PHE A 222 13.19 -7.96 -14.39
C PHE A 222 14.35 -8.76 -14.99
N GLU A 223 15.16 -9.44 -14.18
CA GLU A 223 16.24 -10.29 -14.65
C GLU A 223 15.74 -11.71 -15.00
N THR A 224 15.94 -12.13 -16.24
CA THR A 224 15.61 -13.48 -16.71
C THR A 224 16.90 -14.26 -16.97
N GLY A 225 17.18 -15.27 -16.13
CA GLY A 225 18.37 -16.12 -16.20
C GLY A 225 18.12 -17.48 -16.86
N THR A 226 16.90 -18.05 -16.70
CA THR A 226 16.54 -19.38 -17.22
C THR A 226 16.50 -19.40 -18.76
N GLY A 227 17.22 -20.34 -19.36
CA GLY A 227 17.44 -20.38 -20.81
C GLY A 227 16.17 -20.42 -21.68
N VAL A 228 15.14 -21.16 -21.26
CA VAL A 228 13.85 -21.25 -21.99
C VAL A 228 13.13 -19.91 -21.99
N HIS A 229 13.05 -19.26 -20.81
CA HIS A 229 12.39 -17.96 -20.67
C HIS A 229 13.15 -16.86 -21.41
N ALA A 230 14.47 -16.79 -21.21
CA ALA A 230 15.34 -15.84 -21.93
C ALA A 230 15.23 -15.99 -23.44
N SER A 231 15.23 -17.23 -23.95
CA SER A 231 15.07 -17.50 -25.38
C SER A 231 13.77 -16.93 -25.96
N ALA A 232 12.67 -17.01 -25.23
CA ALA A 232 11.39 -16.46 -25.68
C ALA A 232 11.40 -14.93 -25.69
N VAL A 233 11.94 -14.30 -24.65
CA VAL A 233 12.09 -12.83 -24.58
C VAL A 233 12.99 -12.33 -25.72
N VAL A 234 14.16 -12.97 -25.94
CA VAL A 234 15.08 -12.61 -27.01
C VAL A 234 14.43 -12.76 -28.40
N LYS A 235 13.68 -13.84 -28.64
CA LYS A 235 12.97 -14.03 -29.91
C LYS A 235 11.91 -12.96 -30.16
N ALA A 236 11.22 -12.46 -29.11
CA ALA A 236 10.28 -11.37 -29.24
C ALA A 236 11.02 -10.04 -29.57
N MET A 237 12.14 -9.77 -28.90
CA MET A 237 13.00 -8.62 -29.20
C MET A 237 13.55 -8.64 -30.61
N ASP A 238 14.04 -9.79 -31.09
CA ASP A 238 14.58 -9.93 -32.43
C ASP A 238 13.52 -9.78 -33.55
N LYS A 239 12.23 -9.98 -33.21
CA LYS A 239 11.10 -9.68 -34.10
C LYS A 239 10.71 -8.22 -34.08
N GLY A 240 11.29 -7.40 -33.21
CA GLY A 240 10.89 -6.03 -32.95
C GLY A 240 9.57 -5.89 -32.14
N ASP A 241 9.08 -6.99 -31.57
CA ASP A 241 7.87 -7.00 -30.75
C ASP A 241 8.21 -6.74 -29.27
N HIS A 242 8.47 -5.48 -28.98
CA HIS A 242 8.82 -5.04 -27.62
C HIS A 242 7.66 -5.23 -26.63
N TRP A 243 6.43 -5.10 -27.09
CA TRP A 243 5.25 -5.32 -26.25
C TRP A 243 5.19 -6.78 -25.75
N LEU A 244 5.42 -7.74 -26.64
CA LEU A 244 5.46 -9.16 -26.30
C LEU A 244 6.68 -9.50 -25.42
N ALA A 245 7.86 -8.95 -25.75
CA ALA A 245 9.08 -9.16 -24.98
C ALA A 245 8.93 -8.77 -23.51
N ASP A 246 8.17 -7.73 -23.25
CA ASP A 246 7.91 -7.21 -21.90
C ASP A 246 6.90 -8.02 -21.10
N ARG A 247 6.09 -8.84 -21.76
CA ARG A 247 4.96 -9.55 -21.14
C ARG A 247 5.06 -11.06 -21.14
N ILE A 248 5.90 -11.64 -22.00
CA ILE A 248 5.89 -13.09 -22.24
C ILE A 248 6.29 -13.90 -21.00
N TYR A 249 7.14 -13.36 -20.15
CA TYR A 249 7.58 -13.98 -18.88
C TYR A 249 7.62 -12.98 -17.72
N SER A 250 6.86 -11.89 -17.81
CA SER A 250 6.73 -10.91 -16.73
C SER A 250 5.25 -10.56 -16.50
N GLY A 251 4.80 -10.61 -15.26
CA GLY A 251 3.47 -10.14 -14.88
C GLY A 251 3.35 -8.62 -14.83
N VAL A 252 4.49 -7.92 -14.83
CA VAL A 252 4.58 -6.47 -14.90
C VAL A 252 5.38 -6.08 -16.13
N PRO A 253 4.82 -5.30 -17.07
CA PRO A 253 5.56 -4.83 -18.24
C PRO A 253 6.56 -3.73 -17.81
N ALA A 254 7.85 -4.05 -17.86
CA ALA A 254 8.90 -3.17 -17.35
C ALA A 254 8.90 -1.77 -17.97
N THR A 255 8.68 -1.68 -19.29
CA THR A 255 8.75 -0.42 -20.04
C THR A 255 7.61 0.54 -19.68
N ASP A 256 6.46 0.03 -19.26
CA ASP A 256 5.32 0.87 -18.82
C ASP A 256 5.67 1.66 -17.54
N TYR A 257 6.71 1.24 -16.82
CA TYR A 257 7.19 1.86 -15.57
C TYR A 257 8.60 2.45 -15.69
N GLY A 258 9.08 2.72 -16.91
CA GLY A 258 10.41 3.31 -17.14
C GLY A 258 11.59 2.34 -16.95
N LEU A 259 11.30 1.04 -16.81
CA LEU A 259 12.28 -0.02 -16.59
C LEU A 259 12.48 -0.87 -17.85
N LYS A 260 13.28 -1.93 -17.80
CA LYS A 260 13.51 -2.80 -18.95
C LYS A 260 13.76 -4.25 -18.53
N GLN A 261 13.41 -5.18 -19.42
CA GLN A 261 13.78 -6.59 -19.28
C GLN A 261 15.30 -6.76 -19.42
N VAL A 262 15.89 -7.58 -18.57
CA VAL A 262 17.32 -7.89 -18.54
C VAL A 262 17.51 -9.40 -18.68
N ILE A 263 18.35 -9.79 -19.64
CA ILE A 263 18.77 -11.19 -19.80
C ILE A 263 20.10 -11.39 -19.08
N ARG A 264 20.10 -12.28 -18.12
CA ARG A 264 21.27 -12.60 -17.30
C ARG A 264 21.89 -13.94 -17.73
N ILE A 265 23.21 -14.05 -17.52
CA ILE A 265 23.93 -15.33 -17.62
C ILE A 265 24.13 -15.90 -16.21
N GLY A 266 23.85 -17.20 -16.05
CA GLY A 266 24.01 -17.95 -14.80
C GLY A 266 23.90 -19.45 -15.08
N HIS A 267 23.95 -20.25 -14.03
CA HIS A 267 23.96 -21.73 -14.13
C HIS A 267 22.72 -22.37 -14.78
N MET A 268 21.62 -21.62 -14.92
CA MET A 268 20.38 -22.06 -15.58
C MET A 268 20.23 -21.50 -17.00
N SER A 269 21.23 -20.80 -17.50
CA SER A 269 21.17 -20.12 -18.80
C SER A 269 21.35 -21.07 -19.98
N GLY A 270 20.71 -20.72 -21.08
CA GLY A 270 20.91 -21.38 -22.38
C GLY A 270 21.82 -20.55 -23.31
N ARG A 271 22.12 -21.09 -24.48
CA ARG A 271 22.90 -20.40 -25.52
C ARG A 271 22.31 -19.03 -25.91
N SER A 272 20.99 -18.90 -25.89
CA SER A 272 20.31 -17.64 -26.21
C SER A 272 20.69 -16.50 -25.24
N ASN A 273 20.91 -16.77 -23.95
CA ASN A 273 21.36 -15.80 -22.97
C ASN A 273 22.76 -15.28 -23.33
N ILE A 274 23.66 -16.20 -23.70
CA ILE A 274 25.05 -15.88 -24.06
C ILE A 274 25.08 -15.04 -25.34
N ILE A 275 24.37 -15.48 -26.39
CA ILE A 275 24.27 -14.76 -27.66
C ILE A 275 23.75 -13.34 -27.44
N TRP A 276 22.67 -13.21 -26.68
CA TRP A 276 22.08 -11.89 -26.34
C TRP A 276 23.08 -11.01 -25.58
N TRP A 277 23.78 -11.57 -24.59
CA TRP A 277 24.77 -10.86 -23.82
C TRP A 277 25.95 -10.38 -24.66
N LEU A 278 26.51 -11.26 -25.49
CA LEU A 278 27.58 -10.90 -26.42
C LEU A 278 27.17 -9.76 -27.36
N LYS A 279 25.98 -9.87 -27.97
CA LYS A 279 25.41 -8.85 -28.86
C LYS A 279 25.30 -7.48 -28.17
N ASN A 280 24.78 -7.45 -26.94
CA ASN A 280 24.55 -6.21 -26.23
C ASN A 280 25.80 -5.60 -25.56
N ASN A 281 26.88 -6.36 -25.48
CA ASN A 281 28.17 -5.87 -24.99
C ASN A 281 29.20 -5.64 -26.13
N GLY A 282 28.77 -5.71 -27.41
CA GLY A 282 29.58 -5.39 -28.54
C GLY A 282 30.66 -6.42 -28.88
N TYR A 283 30.47 -7.67 -28.42
CA TYR A 283 31.37 -8.78 -28.79
C TYR A 283 30.92 -9.48 -30.05
N GLU A 284 31.91 -10.01 -30.81
CA GLU A 284 31.64 -10.87 -31.98
C GLU A 284 31.01 -12.21 -31.53
N ILE A 285 29.91 -12.58 -32.17
CA ILE A 285 29.21 -13.84 -31.86
C ILE A 285 29.79 -14.93 -32.76
N THR A 286 30.57 -15.84 -32.18
CA THR A 286 31.08 -17.04 -32.85
C THR A 286 30.60 -18.28 -32.12
N ASP A 287 30.32 -19.37 -32.87
CA ASP A 287 29.89 -20.64 -32.25
C ASP A 287 30.89 -21.14 -31.22
N LYS A 288 32.19 -20.96 -31.51
CA LYS A 288 33.27 -21.34 -30.59
C LYS A 288 33.21 -20.57 -29.26
N LEU A 289 32.94 -19.27 -29.29
CA LEU A 289 32.84 -18.44 -28.09
C LEU A 289 31.56 -18.78 -27.29
N VAL A 290 30.45 -18.94 -27.98
CA VAL A 290 29.18 -19.33 -27.38
C VAL A 290 29.29 -20.69 -26.69
N GLU A 291 29.90 -21.68 -27.36
CA GLU A 291 30.11 -23.02 -26.81
C GLU A 291 31.06 -22.99 -25.61
N TYR A 292 32.14 -22.23 -25.70
CA TYR A 292 33.08 -22.05 -24.59
C TYR A 292 32.37 -21.46 -23.35
N MET A 293 31.62 -20.36 -23.52
CA MET A 293 30.89 -19.73 -22.42
C MET A 293 29.77 -20.60 -21.85
N PHE A 294 29.20 -21.48 -22.68
CA PHE A 294 28.13 -22.38 -22.23
C PHE A 294 28.65 -23.55 -21.38
N ASN A 295 29.91 -23.96 -21.56
CA ASN A 295 30.51 -25.08 -20.86
C ASN A 295 31.35 -24.67 -19.62
N VAL A 296 31.50 -23.40 -19.35
CA VAL A 296 32.16 -22.86 -18.14
C VAL A 296 31.15 -22.59 -17.05
#